data_a6f17f6c1534c6c1b2e45ac12645dba4
#
_entry.id   a6f17f6c1534c6c1b2e45ac12645dba4
#
_cell.length_a   1.000
_cell.length_b   1.000
_cell.length_c   1.000
_cell.angle_alpha   90.00
_cell.angle_beta   90.00
_cell.angle_gamma   90.00
#
_symmetry.space_group_name_H-M   'P 1'
#
loop_
_entity.id
_entity.type
_entity.pdbx_description
1 polymer ?
#
loop_
_entity_poly.entity_id
_entity_poly.type
_entity_poly.pdbx_seq_one_letter_code
_entity_poly.pdbx_strand_id
1 'polypeptide(L)'
;MSLLRPLDPSFPIDRQNAIEANSVVLVNPFTLDKADEAAFLKTWQDDAAFMKRQPGFISTQLHRALGDSSTYLNYAVWESTAHFRAAFTHPDFLAKIASYPASAIASPHLFQKVAVPGICVA
;
A
#
# COMPACT_ATOMS: atom_id res chain seq x y z
N MET A 1 3.53 -9.54 12.19
CA MET A 1 3.25 -8.45 11.31
C MET A 1 4.35 -7.43 11.29
N SER A 2 4.65 -6.96 10.15
CA SER A 2 5.61 -5.89 10.00
C SER A 2 5.11 -4.63 10.66
N LEU A 3 6.06 -3.83 11.11
CA LEU A 3 5.74 -2.54 11.71
C LEU A 3 5.19 -1.58 10.66
N LEU A 4 4.12 -0.87 11.00
CA LEU A 4 3.64 0.25 10.20
C LEU A 4 4.30 1.53 10.71
N ARG A 5 4.84 2.30 9.77
CA ARG A 5 5.44 3.60 10.07
C ARG A 5 4.75 4.65 9.21
N PRO A 6 3.98 5.58 9.77
CA PRO A 6 3.31 6.60 8.98
C PRO A 6 4.30 7.48 8.23
N LEU A 7 3.98 7.83 6.97
CA LEU A 7 4.71 8.88 6.24
C LEU A 7 4.51 10.21 6.92
N ASP A 8 3.29 10.46 7.39
CA ASP A 8 2.94 11.65 8.15
C ASP A 8 2.49 11.18 9.54
N PRO A 9 3.32 11.36 10.58
CA PRO A 9 2.97 10.90 11.92
C PRO A 9 1.68 11.48 12.48
N SER A 10 1.30 12.67 12.04
CA SER A 10 0.05 13.30 12.48
C SER A 10 -1.17 12.78 11.73
N PHE A 11 -0.98 11.97 10.68
CA PHE A 11 -2.08 11.49 9.85
C PHE A 11 -1.88 10.04 9.43
N PRO A 12 -1.91 9.09 10.39
CA PRO A 12 -1.71 7.67 10.10
C PRO A 12 -2.87 7.10 9.27
N ILE A 13 -2.69 5.89 8.75
CA ILE A 13 -3.63 5.28 7.82
C ILE A 13 -5.06 5.18 8.39
N ASP A 14 -5.20 4.97 9.68
CA ASP A 14 -6.53 4.90 10.31
C ASP A 14 -7.31 6.20 10.14
N ARG A 15 -6.62 7.34 10.24
CA ARG A 15 -7.26 8.64 10.03
C ARG A 15 -7.58 8.88 8.57
N GLN A 16 -6.70 8.43 7.67
CA GLN A 16 -6.91 8.56 6.23
C GLN A 16 -8.13 7.75 5.79
N ASN A 17 -8.30 6.56 6.34
CA ASN A 17 -9.42 5.67 6.03
C ASN A 17 -10.78 6.25 6.43
N ALA A 18 -10.81 7.26 7.26
CA ALA A 18 -12.05 7.92 7.66
C ALA A 18 -12.49 9.02 6.70
N ILE A 19 -11.66 9.36 5.71
CA ILE A 19 -11.95 10.44 4.77
C ILE A 19 -12.54 9.86 3.49
N GLU A 20 -13.77 10.25 3.17
CA GLU A 20 -14.43 9.81 1.96
C GLU A 20 -13.83 10.48 0.74
N ALA A 21 -13.44 9.66 -0.24
CA ALA A 21 -12.89 10.15 -1.50
C ALA A 21 -13.13 9.09 -2.57
N ASN A 22 -13.33 9.54 -3.80
CA ASN A 22 -13.48 8.68 -4.97
C ASN A 22 -12.19 8.75 -5.78
N SER A 23 -11.76 7.59 -6.30
CA SER A 23 -10.47 7.42 -6.94
C SER A 23 -9.35 7.85 -6.00
N VAL A 24 -8.91 6.91 -5.17
CA VAL A 24 -7.77 7.14 -4.29
C VAL A 24 -6.58 6.32 -4.78
N VAL A 25 -5.40 6.90 -4.58
CA VAL A 25 -4.13 6.23 -4.87
C VAL A 25 -3.50 5.84 -3.56
N LEU A 26 -3.16 4.56 -3.43
CA LEU A 26 -2.35 4.08 -2.33
C LEU A 26 -0.90 4.07 -2.76
N VAL A 27 -0.06 4.80 -2.04
CA VAL A 27 1.39 4.68 -2.17
C VAL A 27 1.89 4.06 -0.88
N ASN A 28 2.53 2.90 -0.99
CA ASN A 28 2.98 2.16 0.18
C ASN A 28 4.44 1.78 0.03
N PRO A 29 5.37 2.62 0.53
CA PRO A 29 6.79 2.25 0.59
C PRO A 29 7.02 1.16 1.63
N PHE A 30 7.92 0.23 1.27
CA PHE A 30 8.41 -0.81 2.17
C PHE A 30 9.92 -0.71 2.28
N THR A 31 10.44 -0.78 3.50
CA THR A 31 11.87 -0.99 3.73
C THR A 31 12.06 -2.32 4.43
N LEU A 32 13.09 -3.07 4.05
CA LEU A 32 13.36 -4.39 4.62
C LEU A 32 14.83 -4.74 4.49
N ASP A 33 15.24 -5.77 5.20
CA ASP A 33 16.58 -6.31 5.06
C ASP A 33 16.72 -7.05 3.74
N LYS A 34 17.89 -6.92 3.10
CA LYS A 34 18.15 -7.53 1.80
C LYS A 34 17.93 -9.04 1.81
N ALA A 35 18.30 -9.71 2.90
CA ALA A 35 18.13 -11.15 3.03
C ALA A 35 16.66 -11.57 3.00
N ASP A 36 15.72 -10.66 3.25
CA ASP A 36 14.30 -10.96 3.33
C ASP A 36 13.55 -10.65 2.04
N GLU A 37 14.22 -10.22 0.96
CA GLU A 37 13.55 -9.82 -0.27
C GLU A 37 12.71 -10.94 -0.88
N ALA A 38 13.25 -12.15 -0.95
CA ALA A 38 12.51 -13.26 -1.56
C ALA A 38 11.25 -13.60 -0.76
N ALA A 39 11.34 -13.63 0.56
CA ALA A 39 10.19 -13.88 1.42
C ALA A 39 9.16 -12.75 1.32
N PHE A 40 9.63 -11.51 1.23
CA PHE A 40 8.77 -10.35 1.05
C PHE A 40 7.97 -10.46 -0.26
N LEU A 41 8.64 -10.77 -1.36
CA LEU A 41 7.98 -10.87 -2.66
C LEU A 41 6.91 -11.95 -2.68
N LYS A 42 7.17 -13.07 -2.03
CA LYS A 42 6.20 -14.16 -1.96
C LYS A 42 4.95 -13.73 -1.17
N THR A 43 5.15 -13.09 -0.03
CA THR A 43 4.02 -12.61 0.79
C THR A 43 3.27 -11.51 0.06
N TRP A 44 3.97 -10.59 -0.60
CA TRP A 44 3.33 -9.52 -1.34
C TRP A 44 2.49 -10.06 -2.49
N GLN A 45 2.96 -11.12 -3.16
CA GLN A 45 2.20 -11.76 -4.22
C GLN A 45 0.85 -12.31 -3.70
N ASP A 46 0.87 -12.99 -2.56
CA ASP A 46 -0.34 -13.54 -1.95
C ASP A 46 -1.30 -12.42 -1.52
N ASP A 47 -0.75 -11.38 -0.92
CA ASP A 47 -1.48 -10.20 -0.49
C ASP A 47 -2.13 -9.49 -1.69
N ALA A 48 -1.36 -9.24 -2.74
CA ALA A 48 -1.86 -8.58 -3.94
C ALA A 48 -2.93 -9.43 -4.65
N ALA A 49 -2.79 -10.74 -4.65
CA ALA A 49 -3.79 -11.64 -5.24
C ALA A 49 -5.12 -11.54 -4.51
N PHE A 50 -5.10 -11.39 -3.18
CA PHE A 50 -6.31 -11.14 -2.41
C PHE A 50 -6.91 -9.77 -2.75
N MET A 51 -6.11 -8.73 -2.73
CA MET A 51 -6.57 -7.36 -3.00
C MET A 51 -7.19 -7.23 -4.38
N LYS A 52 -6.61 -7.91 -5.35
CA LYS A 52 -7.07 -7.90 -6.73
C LYS A 52 -8.50 -8.41 -6.90
N ARG A 53 -8.97 -9.25 -5.98
CA ARG A 53 -10.32 -9.79 -6.01
C ARG A 53 -11.33 -8.95 -5.23
N GLN A 54 -10.90 -7.87 -4.60
CA GLN A 54 -11.79 -7.08 -3.76
C GLN A 54 -12.59 -6.07 -4.58
N PRO A 55 -13.83 -5.78 -4.19
CA PRO A 55 -14.61 -4.74 -4.86
C PRO A 55 -13.89 -3.39 -4.82
N GLY A 56 -13.92 -2.70 -5.96
CA GLY A 56 -13.31 -1.38 -6.06
C GLY A 56 -11.82 -1.35 -6.33
N PHE A 57 -11.17 -2.50 -6.40
CA PHE A 57 -9.77 -2.56 -6.84
C PHE A 57 -9.66 -2.21 -8.32
N ILE A 58 -8.74 -1.33 -8.67
CA ILE A 58 -8.49 -0.93 -10.06
C ILE A 58 -7.15 -1.49 -10.55
N SER A 59 -6.06 -1.17 -9.86
CA SER A 59 -4.73 -1.62 -10.30
C SER A 59 -3.73 -1.60 -9.16
N THR A 60 -2.65 -2.37 -9.34
CA THR A 60 -1.50 -2.32 -8.45
C THR A 60 -0.23 -2.56 -9.27
N GLN A 61 0.85 -1.91 -8.86
CA GLN A 61 2.17 -2.11 -9.45
C GLN A 61 3.22 -2.01 -8.36
N LEU A 62 3.97 -3.08 -8.19
CA LEU A 62 5.11 -3.07 -7.29
C LEU A 62 6.34 -2.54 -8.01
N HIS A 63 7.09 -1.68 -7.33
CA HIS A 63 8.35 -1.11 -7.82
C HIS A 63 9.45 -1.48 -6.84
N ARG A 64 10.65 -1.68 -7.35
CA ARG A 64 11.84 -1.88 -6.53
C ARG A 64 12.78 -0.71 -6.75
N ALA A 65 13.40 -0.22 -5.68
CA ALA A 65 14.41 0.83 -5.76
C ALA A 65 15.60 0.33 -6.59
N LEU A 66 16.32 1.28 -7.15
CA LEU A 66 17.47 0.97 -8.00
C LEU A 66 18.68 0.49 -7.17
N GLY A 67 19.57 -0.25 -7.83
CA GLY A 67 20.82 -0.70 -7.23
C GLY A 67 20.62 -1.68 -6.09
N ASP A 68 21.41 -1.55 -5.05
CA ASP A 68 21.41 -2.47 -3.91
C ASP A 68 20.37 -2.13 -2.83
N SER A 69 19.52 -1.16 -3.08
CA SER A 69 18.47 -0.81 -2.13
C SER A 69 17.40 -1.90 -2.09
N SER A 70 17.04 -2.35 -0.89
CA SER A 70 15.94 -3.29 -0.69
C SER A 70 14.64 -2.57 -0.33
N THR A 71 14.45 -1.38 -0.88
CA THR A 71 13.22 -0.60 -0.73
C THR A 71 12.27 -0.91 -1.88
N TYR A 72 11.01 -1.09 -1.55
CA TYR A 72 9.95 -1.34 -2.53
C TYR A 72 8.86 -0.29 -2.38
N LEU A 73 8.09 -0.11 -3.43
CA LEU A 73 6.94 0.80 -3.41
C LEU A 73 5.78 0.13 -4.15
N ASN A 74 4.66 0.00 -3.48
CA ASN A 74 3.41 -0.41 -4.12
C ASN A 74 2.63 0.85 -4.49
N TYR A 75 2.24 0.94 -5.76
CA TYR A 75 1.37 2.00 -6.28
C TYR A 75 0.07 1.35 -6.69
N ALA A 76 -1.01 1.62 -5.97
CA ALA A 76 -2.30 0.99 -6.25
C ALA A 76 -3.38 2.04 -6.40
N VAL A 77 -4.39 1.73 -7.22
CA VAL A 77 -5.52 2.62 -7.46
C VAL A 77 -6.80 1.89 -7.04
N TRP A 78 -7.64 2.59 -6.29
CA TRP A 78 -8.93 2.10 -5.81
C TRP A 78 -10.04 3.07 -6.18
N GLU A 79 -11.25 2.55 -6.38
CA GLU A 79 -12.39 3.37 -6.74
C GLU A 79 -12.77 4.39 -5.67
N SER A 80 -12.57 4.04 -4.40
CA SER A 80 -12.89 4.93 -3.29
C SER A 80 -12.14 4.54 -2.02
N THR A 81 -12.10 5.45 -1.07
CA THR A 81 -11.59 5.17 0.27
C THR A 81 -12.36 4.02 0.93
N ALA A 82 -13.69 4.01 0.78
CA ALA A 82 -14.52 2.97 1.37
C ALA A 82 -14.14 1.58 0.87
N HIS A 83 -13.87 1.43 -0.43
CA HIS A 83 -13.45 0.15 -1.00
C HIS A 83 -12.08 -0.26 -0.47
N PHE A 84 -11.13 0.66 -0.41
CA PHE A 84 -9.82 0.37 0.14
C PHE A 84 -9.91 -0.03 1.61
N ARG A 85 -10.65 0.73 2.39
CA ARG A 85 -10.83 0.45 3.82
C ARG A 85 -11.41 -0.94 4.05
N ALA A 86 -12.43 -1.32 3.29
CA ALA A 86 -13.06 -2.63 3.42
C ALA A 86 -12.05 -3.76 3.18
N ALA A 87 -11.19 -3.62 2.18
CA ALA A 87 -10.15 -4.61 1.89
C ALA A 87 -9.04 -4.58 2.95
N PHE A 88 -8.61 -3.40 3.34
CA PHE A 88 -7.49 -3.20 4.27
C PHE A 88 -7.82 -3.70 5.69
N THR A 89 -9.09 -3.69 6.06
CA THR A 89 -9.54 -4.17 7.38
C THR A 89 -10.13 -5.57 7.32
N HIS A 90 -10.13 -6.21 6.16
CA HIS A 90 -10.66 -7.56 6.01
C HIS A 90 -9.81 -8.57 6.79
N PRO A 91 -10.43 -9.51 7.53
CA PRO A 91 -9.67 -10.50 8.31
C PRO A 91 -8.68 -11.31 7.48
N ASP A 92 -9.01 -11.65 6.24
CA ASP A 92 -8.11 -12.42 5.36
C ASP A 92 -6.86 -11.62 5.00
N PHE A 93 -7.01 -10.32 4.79
CA PHE A 93 -5.85 -9.45 4.56
C PHE A 93 -4.99 -9.35 5.81
N LEU A 94 -5.61 -9.14 6.96
CA LEU A 94 -4.88 -9.03 8.23
C LEU A 94 -4.08 -10.29 8.53
N ALA A 95 -4.62 -11.46 8.18
CA ALA A 95 -3.88 -12.72 8.32
C ALA A 95 -2.67 -12.77 7.40
N LYS A 96 -2.78 -12.24 6.18
CA LYS A 96 -1.68 -12.23 5.21
C LYS A 96 -0.55 -11.30 5.63
N ILE A 97 -0.88 -10.12 6.17
CA ILE A 97 0.17 -9.17 6.58
C ILE A 97 1.00 -9.70 7.73
N ALA A 98 0.48 -10.63 8.51
CA ALA A 98 1.25 -11.27 9.57
C ALA A 98 2.39 -12.15 9.03
N SER A 99 2.36 -12.50 7.74
CA SER A 99 3.37 -13.34 7.10
C SER A 99 4.56 -12.57 6.53
N TYR A 100 4.52 -11.23 6.53
CA TYR A 100 5.66 -10.45 6.06
C TYR A 100 6.87 -10.65 6.98
N PRO A 101 8.09 -10.60 6.43
CA PRO A 101 9.30 -10.67 7.25
C PRO A 101 9.30 -9.60 8.33
N ALA A 102 9.88 -9.93 9.49
CA ALA A 102 9.91 -9.00 10.62
C ALA A 102 10.65 -7.70 10.32
N SER A 103 11.62 -7.72 9.39
CA SER A 103 12.34 -6.50 8.99
C SER A 103 11.53 -5.57 8.11
N ALA A 104 10.44 -6.04 7.52
CA ALA A 104 9.65 -5.22 6.59
C ALA A 104 8.85 -4.17 7.35
N ILE A 105 9.03 -2.91 6.94
CA ILE A 105 8.30 -1.76 7.48
C ILE A 105 7.51 -1.15 6.33
N ALA A 106 6.21 -1.03 6.51
CA ALA A 106 5.30 -0.47 5.52
C ALA A 106 4.85 0.93 5.94
N SER A 107 4.68 1.81 4.97
CA SER A 107 4.24 3.19 5.21
C SER A 107 3.08 3.55 4.29
N PRO A 108 1.92 2.89 4.42
CA PRO A 108 0.80 3.12 3.51
C PRO A 108 0.23 4.53 3.67
N HIS A 109 -0.01 5.19 2.54
CA HIS A 109 -0.62 6.51 2.53
C HIS A 109 -1.53 6.66 1.33
N LEU A 110 -2.71 7.27 1.54
CA LEU A 110 -3.68 7.53 0.48
C LEU A 110 -3.50 8.93 -0.07
N PHE A 111 -3.65 9.04 -1.39
CA PHE A 111 -3.47 10.30 -2.11
C PHE A 111 -4.60 10.50 -3.10
N GLN A 112 -4.84 11.75 -3.45
CA GLN A 112 -5.70 12.13 -4.56
C GLN A 112 -4.90 12.97 -5.54
N LYS A 113 -5.31 12.92 -6.82
CA LYS A 113 -4.69 13.76 -7.83
C LYS A 113 -5.00 15.22 -7.56
N VAL A 114 -4.05 16.09 -7.89
CA VAL A 114 -4.20 17.56 -7.84
C VAL A 114 -3.96 18.10 -9.23
N ALA A 115 -4.87 18.94 -9.70
CA ALA A 115 -4.70 19.62 -10.97
C ALA A 115 -3.73 20.79 -10.81
N VAL A 116 -2.70 20.83 -11.65
CA VAL A 116 -1.78 21.96 -11.74
C VAL A 116 -1.81 22.46 -13.19
N PRO A 117 -2.30 23.67 -13.43
CA PRO A 117 -2.48 24.18 -14.79
C PRO A 117 -1.22 24.08 -15.64
N GLY A 118 -1.38 23.51 -16.83
CA GLY A 118 -0.28 23.34 -17.78
C GLY A 118 0.68 22.18 -17.47
N ILE A 119 0.47 21.46 -16.33
CA ILE A 119 1.37 20.36 -15.90
C ILE A 119 0.62 19.05 -15.78
N CYS A 120 -0.43 19.01 -14.96
CA CYS A 120 -1.18 17.76 -14.76
C CYS A 120 -2.64 18.04 -14.42
N VAL A 121 -3.48 16.99 -14.56
CA VAL A 121 -4.91 17.07 -14.32
C VAL A 121 -5.32 16.18 -13.16
N ALA A 122 -6.44 16.54 -12.57
CA ALA A 122 -7.00 15.73 -11.48
C ALA A 122 -7.92 14.62 -12.01
#